data_f41dab1f4d6c854166b6cac36b481e2d
#
_entry.id   f41dab1f4d6c854166b6cac36b481e2d
#
_cell.length_a   1.000
_cell.length_b   1.000
_cell.length_c   1.000
_cell.angle_alpha   90.00
_cell.angle_beta   90.00
_cell.angle_gamma   90.00
#
_symmetry.space_group_name_H-M   'P 1'
#
loop_
_entity.id
_entity.type
_entity.pdbx_description
1 polymer ?
#
loop_
_entity_poly.entity_id
_entity_poly.type
_entity_poly.pdbx_seq_one_letter_code
_entity_poly.pdbx_strand_id
1 'polypeptide(L)'
;ISEDALLTGPLEPTNEPYALAKIAGIKLCDAYRHQYGCDFISVMPTNLYGPGDNYDPENSHVLPALIRKVHAAKTNGDPTITLWGSGTPLREFLYVDDLAEACLLAMEVWDQPGFLNIGYGSDLSIYELARTVCDVLDYRGEILLDATKPDGTPRKLMDSSRMRALGWQ
;
A
#
# COMPACT_ATOMS: atom_id res chain seq x y z
N ILE A 1 3.98 -4.82 10.94
CA ILE A 1 4.80 -5.89 10.33
C ILE A 1 6.20 -5.32 10.20
N SER A 2 7.19 -5.85 10.95
CA SER A 2 8.59 -5.45 10.86
C SER A 2 9.30 -6.14 9.69
N GLU A 3 10.48 -5.63 9.33
CA GLU A 3 11.34 -6.24 8.30
C GLU A 3 11.76 -7.68 8.69
N ASP A 4 11.88 -7.95 9.99
CA ASP A 4 12.26 -9.27 10.50
C ASP A 4 11.16 -10.33 10.33
N ALA A 5 9.95 -9.92 9.94
CA ALA A 5 8.85 -10.84 9.67
C ALA A 5 8.97 -11.58 8.31
N LEU A 6 9.90 -11.15 7.44
CA LEU A 6 10.05 -11.77 6.13
C LEU A 6 10.45 -13.25 6.25
N LEU A 7 9.68 -14.14 5.61
CA LEU A 7 9.88 -15.60 5.62
C LEU A 7 9.70 -16.28 7.00
N THR A 8 9.01 -15.65 7.94
CA THR A 8 8.70 -16.26 9.25
C THR A 8 7.38 -17.05 9.26
N GLY A 9 6.64 -17.04 8.17
CA GLY A 9 5.39 -17.76 8.01
C GLY A 9 5.07 -18.07 6.55
N PRO A 10 3.95 -18.76 6.28
CA PRO A 10 3.52 -19.03 4.92
C PRO A 10 3.16 -17.73 4.20
N LEU A 11 3.39 -17.72 2.89
CA LEU A 11 2.93 -16.63 2.02
C LEU A 11 1.43 -16.70 1.84
N GLU A 12 0.81 -15.55 1.55
CA GLU A 12 -0.61 -15.49 1.25
C GLU A 12 -0.87 -16.19 -0.10
N PRO A 13 -1.73 -17.25 -0.14
CA PRO A 13 -1.83 -18.14 -1.30
C PRO A 13 -2.20 -17.46 -2.62
N THR A 14 -3.09 -16.44 -2.58
CA THR A 14 -3.54 -15.75 -3.81
C THR A 14 -2.47 -14.84 -4.40
N ASN A 15 -1.45 -14.49 -3.61
CA ASN A 15 -0.38 -13.56 -3.98
C ASN A 15 1.02 -14.18 -3.94
N GLU A 16 1.10 -15.49 -3.71
CA GLU A 16 2.35 -16.23 -3.53
C GLU A 16 3.36 -16.04 -4.68
N PRO A 17 2.97 -16.17 -5.97
CA PRO A 17 3.92 -15.99 -7.07
C PRO A 17 4.53 -14.59 -7.12
N TYR A 18 3.72 -13.57 -6.87
CA TYR A 18 4.21 -12.20 -6.79
C TYR A 18 5.14 -11.99 -5.59
N ALA A 19 4.76 -12.49 -4.42
CA ALA A 19 5.57 -12.40 -3.21
C ALA A 19 6.93 -13.09 -3.38
N LEU A 20 6.96 -14.29 -3.94
CA LEU A 20 8.20 -15.01 -4.25
C LEU A 20 9.12 -14.22 -5.17
N ALA A 21 8.60 -13.60 -6.23
CA ALA A 21 9.39 -12.78 -7.14
C ALA A 21 10.02 -11.59 -6.43
N LYS A 22 9.27 -10.90 -5.53
CA LYS A 22 9.79 -9.76 -4.78
C LYS A 22 10.81 -10.18 -3.71
N ILE A 23 10.56 -11.27 -2.99
CA ILE A 23 11.51 -11.83 -2.02
C ILE A 23 12.82 -12.23 -2.72
N ALA A 24 12.74 -12.88 -3.88
CA ALA A 24 13.91 -13.24 -4.67
C ALA A 24 14.73 -12.00 -5.05
N GLY A 25 14.09 -10.89 -5.43
CA GLY A 25 14.77 -9.62 -5.72
C GLY A 25 15.53 -9.07 -4.52
N ILE A 26 14.91 -9.04 -3.32
CA ILE A 26 15.58 -8.61 -2.08
C ILE A 26 16.82 -9.51 -1.80
N LYS A 27 16.63 -10.83 -1.87
CA LYS A 27 17.73 -11.77 -1.61
C LYS A 27 18.83 -11.71 -2.65
N LEU A 28 18.50 -11.38 -3.90
CA LEU A 28 19.47 -11.16 -4.95
C LEU A 28 20.31 -9.90 -4.68
N CYS A 29 19.70 -8.81 -4.23
CA CYS A 29 20.43 -7.60 -3.80
C CYS A 29 21.42 -7.94 -2.67
N ASP A 30 20.98 -8.67 -1.63
CA ASP A 30 21.84 -9.12 -0.54
C ASP A 30 23.03 -9.97 -1.05
N ALA A 31 22.77 -10.90 -1.98
CA ALA A 31 23.79 -11.77 -2.56
C ALA A 31 24.84 -10.96 -3.36
N TYR A 32 24.42 -10.00 -4.17
CA TYR A 32 25.33 -9.13 -4.91
C TYR A 32 26.14 -8.23 -3.99
N ARG A 33 25.56 -7.70 -2.92
CA ARG A 33 26.31 -6.97 -1.89
C ARG A 33 27.42 -7.84 -1.31
N HIS A 34 27.07 -9.05 -0.90
CA HIS A 34 28.02 -9.98 -0.26
C HIS A 34 29.14 -10.42 -1.22
N GLN A 35 28.79 -10.76 -2.46
CA GLN A 35 29.73 -11.36 -3.42
C GLN A 35 30.59 -10.33 -4.15
N TYR A 36 30.02 -9.18 -4.49
CA TYR A 36 30.66 -8.19 -5.38
C TYR A 36 30.87 -6.83 -4.73
N GLY A 37 30.45 -6.62 -3.49
CA GLY A 37 30.52 -5.32 -2.83
C GLY A 37 29.64 -4.23 -3.47
N CYS A 38 28.57 -4.64 -4.20
CA CYS A 38 27.62 -3.70 -4.80
C CYS A 38 26.81 -3.01 -3.70
N ASP A 39 26.61 -1.71 -3.83
CA ASP A 39 25.75 -0.95 -2.92
C ASP A 39 24.28 -0.98 -3.38
N PHE A 40 23.70 -2.18 -3.45
CA PHE A 40 22.31 -2.38 -3.76
C PHE A 40 21.49 -2.36 -2.49
N ILE A 41 20.45 -1.55 -2.46
CA ILE A 41 19.48 -1.47 -1.36
C ILE A 41 18.11 -1.96 -1.81
N SER A 42 17.29 -2.36 -0.85
CA SER A 42 15.90 -2.74 -1.10
C SER A 42 14.97 -1.96 -0.19
N VAL A 43 13.84 -1.52 -0.73
CA VAL A 43 12.78 -0.86 0.04
C VAL A 43 11.44 -1.56 -0.21
N MET A 44 10.61 -1.63 0.82
CA MET A 44 9.28 -2.21 0.75
C MET A 44 8.24 -1.14 1.11
N PRO A 45 7.59 -0.54 0.11
CA PRO A 45 6.55 0.45 0.37
C PRO A 45 5.22 -0.20 0.75
N THR A 46 4.40 0.56 1.47
CA THR A 46 2.98 0.27 1.67
C THR A 46 2.16 0.56 0.40
N ASN A 47 0.81 0.59 0.50
CA ASN A 47 -0.02 0.91 -0.66
C ASN A 47 0.21 2.37 -1.08
N LEU A 48 0.61 2.54 -2.32
CA LEU A 48 0.89 3.87 -2.88
C LEU A 48 -0.34 4.46 -3.54
N TYR A 49 -0.38 5.78 -3.57
CA TYR A 49 -1.34 6.54 -4.34
C TYR A 49 -0.73 7.86 -4.84
N GLY A 50 -1.28 8.44 -5.90
CA GLY A 50 -0.83 9.72 -6.40
C GLY A 50 -1.22 9.98 -7.85
N PRO A 51 -0.72 11.07 -8.45
CA PRO A 51 -0.94 11.39 -9.85
C PRO A 51 -0.43 10.28 -10.77
N GLY A 52 -1.18 9.99 -11.82
CA GLY A 52 -0.81 8.95 -12.79
C GLY A 52 -1.17 7.52 -12.37
N ASP A 53 -1.91 7.35 -11.28
CA ASP A 53 -2.38 6.02 -10.85
C ASP A 53 -3.32 5.37 -11.86
N ASN A 54 -3.55 4.06 -11.72
CA ASN A 54 -4.44 3.30 -12.59
C ASN A 54 -5.89 3.39 -12.10
N TYR A 55 -6.76 4.02 -12.90
CA TYR A 55 -8.20 4.16 -12.62
C TYR A 55 -9.06 3.15 -13.40
N ASP A 56 -8.49 2.07 -13.91
CA ASP A 56 -9.25 1.02 -14.60
C ASP A 56 -10.31 0.40 -13.68
N PRO A 57 -11.57 0.20 -14.14
CA PRO A 57 -12.65 -0.29 -13.27
C PRO A 57 -12.45 -1.71 -12.76
N GLU A 58 -11.67 -2.53 -13.47
CA GLU A 58 -11.49 -3.95 -13.18
C GLU A 58 -10.15 -4.27 -12.50
N ASN A 59 -9.12 -3.45 -12.79
CA ASN A 59 -7.73 -3.75 -12.43
C ASN A 59 -7.06 -2.68 -11.57
N SER A 60 -7.80 -1.69 -11.07
CA SER A 60 -7.25 -0.66 -10.19
C SER A 60 -7.19 -1.07 -8.73
N HIS A 61 -6.25 -0.48 -7.99
CA HIS A 61 -6.20 -0.62 -6.54
C HIS A 61 -7.35 0.12 -5.85
N VAL A 62 -7.57 -0.19 -4.56
CA VAL A 62 -8.76 0.24 -3.82
C VAL A 62 -8.97 1.76 -3.81
N LEU A 63 -7.92 2.57 -3.59
CA LEU A 63 -8.09 4.03 -3.52
C LEU A 63 -8.45 4.64 -4.89
N PRO A 64 -7.73 4.40 -6.01
CA PRO A 64 -8.17 4.89 -7.31
C PRO A 64 -9.54 4.34 -7.75
N ALA A 65 -9.88 3.09 -7.40
CA ALA A 65 -11.21 2.55 -7.65
C ALA A 65 -12.30 3.34 -6.90
N LEU A 66 -12.06 3.70 -5.64
CA LEU A 66 -12.99 4.52 -4.85
C LEU A 66 -13.13 5.93 -5.42
N ILE A 67 -12.03 6.59 -5.75
CA ILE A 67 -12.04 7.93 -6.38
C ILE A 67 -12.89 7.90 -7.64
N ARG A 68 -12.65 6.95 -8.53
CA ARG A 68 -13.42 6.80 -9.76
C ARG A 68 -14.90 6.53 -9.49
N LYS A 69 -15.21 5.60 -8.58
CA LYS A 69 -16.59 5.22 -8.23
C LYS A 69 -17.38 6.42 -7.68
N VAL A 70 -16.80 7.13 -6.72
CA VAL A 70 -17.44 8.30 -6.09
C VAL A 70 -17.59 9.43 -7.10
N HIS A 71 -16.57 9.69 -7.93
CA HIS A 71 -16.63 10.71 -8.98
C HIS A 71 -17.73 10.40 -10.01
N ALA A 72 -17.84 9.15 -10.46
CA ALA A 72 -18.88 8.72 -11.39
C ALA A 72 -20.28 8.87 -10.77
N ALA A 73 -20.49 8.42 -9.54
CA ALA A 73 -21.74 8.55 -8.83
C ALA A 73 -22.16 10.02 -8.66
N LYS A 74 -21.21 10.88 -8.28
CA LYS A 74 -21.48 12.34 -8.19
C LYS A 74 -21.89 12.93 -9.55
N THR A 75 -21.18 12.58 -10.61
CA THR A 75 -21.45 13.10 -11.96
C THR A 75 -22.80 12.64 -12.50
N ASN A 76 -23.18 11.40 -12.23
CA ASN A 76 -24.46 10.82 -12.65
C ASN A 76 -25.63 11.24 -11.75
N GLY A 77 -25.37 11.79 -10.56
CA GLY A 77 -26.40 12.06 -9.56
C GLY A 77 -26.92 10.80 -8.85
N ASP A 78 -26.11 9.74 -8.82
CA ASP A 78 -26.49 8.47 -8.15
C ASP A 78 -26.60 8.70 -6.64
N PRO A 79 -27.68 8.22 -5.98
CA PRO A 79 -27.87 8.44 -4.55
C PRO A 79 -26.99 7.56 -3.66
N THR A 80 -26.38 6.53 -4.21
CA THR A 80 -25.60 5.54 -3.45
C THR A 80 -24.35 5.10 -4.19
N ILE A 81 -23.33 4.66 -3.43
CA ILE A 81 -22.22 3.84 -3.91
C ILE A 81 -22.14 2.53 -3.12
N THR A 82 -21.64 1.46 -3.74
CA THR A 82 -21.49 0.17 -3.06
C THR A 82 -20.01 -0.17 -2.85
N LEU A 83 -19.65 -0.46 -1.61
CA LEU A 83 -18.35 -1.06 -1.23
C LEU A 83 -18.49 -2.58 -1.17
N TRP A 84 -17.47 -3.29 -1.64
CA TRP A 84 -17.38 -4.75 -1.49
C TRP A 84 -16.91 -5.11 -0.07
N GLY A 85 -17.50 -6.17 0.50
CA GLY A 85 -17.19 -6.68 1.82
C GLY A 85 -17.79 -5.84 2.95
N SER A 86 -17.25 -5.99 4.13
CA SER A 86 -17.70 -5.32 5.35
C SER A 86 -17.19 -3.88 5.49
N GLY A 87 -16.18 -3.48 4.71
CA GLY A 87 -15.49 -2.21 4.86
C GLY A 87 -14.58 -2.11 6.08
N THR A 88 -14.47 -3.16 6.90
CA THR A 88 -13.66 -3.18 8.14
C THR A 88 -12.16 -3.42 7.95
N PRO A 89 -11.65 -4.08 6.88
CA PRO A 89 -10.21 -4.26 6.71
C PRO A 89 -9.44 -2.95 6.76
N LEU A 90 -8.32 -2.97 7.48
CA LEU A 90 -7.46 -1.81 7.67
C LEU A 90 -6.34 -1.79 6.63
N ARG A 91 -6.07 -0.63 6.06
CA ARG A 91 -5.00 -0.40 5.09
C ARG A 91 -4.25 0.88 5.38
N GLU A 92 -2.97 0.81 5.15
CA GLU A 92 -2.05 1.94 5.19
C GLU A 92 -1.85 2.45 3.77
N PHE A 93 -1.74 3.78 3.61
CA PHE A 93 -1.50 4.44 2.32
C PHE A 93 -0.36 5.45 2.45
N LEU A 94 0.43 5.57 1.39
CA LEU A 94 1.52 6.52 1.31
C LEU A 94 1.46 7.26 -0.03
N TYR A 95 1.65 8.57 0.01
CA TYR A 95 1.71 9.38 -1.21
C TYR A 95 2.99 9.07 -2.00
N VAL A 96 2.89 9.03 -3.32
CA VAL A 96 3.98 8.54 -4.17
C VAL A 96 5.23 9.43 -4.11
N ASP A 97 5.07 10.74 -3.94
CA ASP A 97 6.22 11.65 -3.83
C ASP A 97 6.93 11.49 -2.48
N ASP A 98 6.20 11.19 -1.39
CA ASP A 98 6.81 10.85 -0.10
C ASP A 98 7.64 9.57 -0.20
N LEU A 99 7.18 8.57 -0.98
CA LEU A 99 8.00 7.40 -1.29
C LEU A 99 9.25 7.77 -2.07
N ALA A 100 9.15 8.67 -3.05
CA ALA A 100 10.31 9.09 -3.84
C ALA A 100 11.36 9.76 -2.95
N GLU A 101 10.95 10.65 -2.05
CA GLU A 101 11.84 11.27 -1.07
C GLU A 101 12.46 10.23 -0.13
N ALA A 102 11.67 9.27 0.36
CA ALA A 102 12.18 8.17 1.19
C ALA A 102 13.22 7.32 0.45
N CYS A 103 13.01 7.03 -0.84
CA CYS A 103 13.97 6.30 -1.66
C CYS A 103 15.29 7.09 -1.82
N LEU A 104 15.23 8.39 -2.07
CA LEU A 104 16.43 9.24 -2.18
C LEU A 104 17.20 9.24 -0.87
N LEU A 105 16.52 9.44 0.26
CA LEU A 105 17.17 9.38 1.57
C LEU A 105 17.79 8.01 1.83
N ALA A 106 17.06 6.92 1.54
CA ALA A 106 17.59 5.56 1.72
C ALA A 106 18.86 5.32 0.88
N MET A 107 18.91 5.82 -0.36
CA MET A 107 20.11 5.72 -1.22
C MET A 107 21.31 6.49 -0.65
N GLU A 108 21.08 7.56 0.09
CA GLU A 108 22.13 8.39 0.68
C GLU A 108 22.70 7.84 1.99
N VAL A 109 21.83 7.19 2.81
CA VAL A 109 22.20 6.89 4.21
C VAL A 109 22.14 5.41 4.59
N TRP A 110 21.54 4.53 3.76
CA TRP A 110 21.40 3.12 4.07
C TRP A 110 22.38 2.26 3.28
N ASP A 111 23.30 1.61 3.98
CA ASP A 111 24.33 0.74 3.40
C ASP A 111 24.28 -0.70 3.95
N GLN A 112 23.22 -1.07 4.66
CA GLN A 112 23.09 -2.37 5.29
C GLN A 112 22.35 -3.38 4.39
N PRO A 113 22.59 -4.71 4.55
CA PRO A 113 21.82 -5.75 3.88
C PRO A 113 20.38 -5.78 4.38
N GLY A 114 19.51 -6.47 3.63
CA GLY A 114 18.10 -6.58 3.91
C GLY A 114 17.30 -5.49 3.20
N PHE A 115 16.24 -5.01 3.84
CA PHE A 115 15.37 -3.99 3.26
C PHE A 115 14.82 -3.06 4.34
N LEU A 116 14.30 -1.92 3.91
CA LEU A 116 13.59 -0.95 4.74
C LEU A 116 12.12 -0.92 4.41
N ASN A 117 11.27 -1.01 5.42
CA ASN A 117 9.86 -0.71 5.29
C ASN A 117 9.65 0.81 5.15
N ILE A 118 8.83 1.21 4.17
CA ILE A 118 8.43 2.61 4.00
C ILE A 118 6.92 2.69 4.04
N GLY A 119 6.39 3.25 5.13
CA GLY A 119 4.97 3.40 5.37
C GLY A 119 4.67 4.63 6.20
N TYR A 120 3.44 5.11 6.09
CA TYR A 120 2.96 6.29 6.81
C TYR A 120 2.92 6.09 8.34
N GLY A 121 2.70 4.82 8.78
CA GLY A 121 2.69 4.44 10.20
C GLY A 121 1.32 4.51 10.86
N SER A 122 0.28 4.76 10.10
CA SER A 122 -1.10 4.57 10.54
C SER A 122 -1.95 3.97 9.42
N ASP A 123 -3.01 3.30 9.81
CA ASP A 123 -3.96 2.66 8.90
C ASP A 123 -5.39 3.18 9.17
N LEU A 124 -6.25 3.04 8.19
CA LEU A 124 -7.67 3.32 8.29
C LEU A 124 -8.47 2.19 7.64
N SER A 125 -9.73 2.06 8.02
CA SER A 125 -10.63 1.08 7.40
C SER A 125 -10.99 1.48 5.96
N ILE A 126 -11.35 0.50 5.15
CA ILE A 126 -11.84 0.76 3.78
C ILE A 126 -13.10 1.64 3.80
N TYR A 127 -13.93 1.51 4.84
CA TYR A 127 -15.09 2.37 5.01
C TYR A 127 -14.69 3.83 5.30
N GLU A 128 -13.74 4.06 6.23
CA GLU A 128 -13.22 5.41 6.51
C GLU A 128 -12.54 6.02 5.29
N LEU A 129 -11.79 5.23 4.52
CA LEU A 129 -11.21 5.66 3.26
C LEU A 129 -12.29 6.13 2.28
N ALA A 130 -13.36 5.34 2.10
CA ALA A 130 -14.47 5.70 1.22
C ALA A 130 -15.16 6.98 1.69
N ARG A 131 -15.36 7.14 3.00
CA ARG A 131 -15.92 8.39 3.59
C ARG A 131 -15.01 9.58 3.28
N THR A 132 -13.71 9.44 3.46
CA THR A 132 -12.74 10.49 3.13
C THR A 132 -12.82 10.89 1.66
N VAL A 133 -12.89 9.92 0.75
CA VAL A 133 -13.04 10.19 -0.69
C VAL A 133 -14.37 10.89 -0.99
N CYS A 134 -15.48 10.48 -0.36
CA CYS A 134 -16.76 11.16 -0.48
C CYS A 134 -16.68 12.62 -0.02
N ASP A 135 -16.06 12.87 1.13
CA ASP A 135 -15.94 14.21 1.69
C ASP A 135 -15.06 15.12 0.80
N VAL A 136 -13.93 14.61 0.31
CA VAL A 136 -13.02 15.35 -0.60
C VAL A 136 -13.70 15.69 -1.93
N LEU A 137 -14.50 14.77 -2.46
CA LEU A 137 -15.24 14.96 -3.71
C LEU A 137 -16.59 15.66 -3.51
N ASP A 138 -16.96 16.03 -2.28
CA ASP A 138 -18.27 16.59 -1.94
C ASP A 138 -19.43 15.75 -2.49
N TYR A 139 -19.37 14.44 -2.29
CA TYR A 139 -20.42 13.50 -2.60
C TYR A 139 -21.23 13.20 -1.35
N ARG A 140 -22.55 13.36 -1.42
CA ARG A 140 -23.48 13.26 -0.28
C ARG A 140 -24.36 12.01 -0.32
N GLY A 141 -24.14 11.12 -1.27
CA GLY A 141 -24.86 9.84 -1.36
C GLY A 141 -24.49 8.88 -0.24
N GLU A 142 -25.27 7.82 -0.10
CA GLU A 142 -25.08 6.78 0.92
C GLU A 142 -24.05 5.76 0.47
N ILE A 143 -23.25 5.24 1.43
CA ILE A 143 -22.34 4.14 1.22
C ILE A 143 -23.01 2.84 1.66
N LEU A 144 -23.29 1.97 0.71
CA LEU A 144 -23.82 0.62 0.94
C LEU A 144 -22.69 -0.41 1.01
N LEU A 145 -22.86 -1.46 1.81
CA LEU A 145 -21.90 -2.54 1.95
C LEU A 145 -22.46 -3.81 1.26
N ASP A 146 -21.64 -4.44 0.42
CA ASP A 146 -21.98 -5.73 -0.22
C ASP A 146 -21.25 -6.87 0.52
N ALA A 147 -21.86 -7.40 1.55
CA ALA A 147 -21.32 -8.50 2.35
C ALA A 147 -21.25 -9.84 1.59
N THR A 148 -21.76 -9.93 0.35
CA THR A 148 -21.60 -11.12 -0.48
C THR A 148 -20.20 -11.25 -1.08
N LYS A 149 -19.44 -10.16 -1.07
CA LYS A 149 -18.05 -10.13 -1.52
C LYS A 149 -17.11 -10.36 -0.34
N PRO A 150 -16.01 -11.10 -0.57
CA PRO A 150 -15.06 -11.39 0.50
C PRO A 150 -14.31 -10.14 0.96
N ASP A 151 -14.02 -10.08 2.24
CA ASP A 151 -13.02 -9.17 2.76
C ASP A 151 -11.61 -9.66 2.41
N GLY A 152 -10.70 -8.74 2.20
CA GLY A 152 -9.27 -9.06 2.10
C GLY A 152 -8.63 -9.29 3.48
N THR A 153 -7.29 -9.42 3.51
CA THR A 153 -6.53 -9.52 4.76
C THR A 153 -6.99 -8.47 5.78
N PRO A 154 -7.26 -8.82 7.04
CA PRO A 154 -7.85 -7.90 8.02
C PRO A 154 -7.03 -6.63 8.25
N ARG A 155 -5.70 -6.75 8.34
CA ARG A 155 -4.81 -5.59 8.58
C ARG A 155 -3.46 -5.76 7.90
N LYS A 156 -2.97 -4.68 7.30
CA LYS A 156 -1.61 -4.56 6.74
C LYS A 156 -1.04 -3.21 7.15
N LEU A 157 -0.36 -3.16 8.29
CA LEU A 157 0.39 -2.00 8.75
C LEU A 157 1.86 -2.36 8.87
N MET A 158 2.73 -1.58 8.26
CA MET A 158 4.18 -1.80 8.33
C MET A 158 4.80 -1.04 9.49
N ASP A 159 5.85 -1.61 10.06
CA ASP A 159 6.71 -0.93 11.00
C ASP A 159 7.84 -0.23 10.22
N SER A 160 7.76 1.08 10.12
CA SER A 160 8.74 1.92 9.42
C SER A 160 9.71 2.60 10.40
N SER A 161 9.86 2.07 11.61
CA SER A 161 10.70 2.67 12.65
C SER A 161 12.18 2.76 12.23
N ARG A 162 12.69 1.79 11.45
CA ARG A 162 14.05 1.85 10.91
C ARG A 162 14.23 3.03 9.96
N MET A 163 13.29 3.25 9.04
CA MET A 163 13.35 4.37 8.10
C MET A 163 13.24 5.73 8.81
N ARG A 164 12.38 5.82 9.83
CA ARG A 164 12.28 7.03 10.66
C ARG A 164 13.54 7.33 11.47
N ALA A 165 14.22 6.30 11.98
CA ALA A 165 15.49 6.45 12.67
C ALA A 165 16.60 6.99 11.75
N LEU A 166 16.47 6.87 10.43
CA LEU A 166 17.36 7.47 9.44
C LEU A 166 17.03 8.94 9.12
N GLY A 167 15.96 9.49 9.71
CA GLY A 167 15.56 10.89 9.58
C GLY A 167 14.39 11.15 8.63
N TRP A 168 13.79 10.12 8.04
CA TRP A 168 12.58 10.28 7.23
C TRP A 168 11.36 10.61 8.11
N GLN A 169 10.52 11.59 7.69
CA GLN A 169 9.34 12.09 8.43
C GLN A 169 8.08 12.02 7.58
#